data_f867abd3560987caaef261c5698d23c7
#
_entry.id   f867abd3560987caaef261c5698d23c7
#
_cell.length_a   1.000
_cell.length_b   1.000
_cell.length_c   1.000
_cell.angle_alpha   90.00
_cell.angle_beta   90.00
_cell.angle_gamma   90.00
#
_symmetry.space_group_name_H-M   'P 1'
#
loop_
_entity.id
_entity.type
_entity.pdbx_description
1 polymer ?
#
loop_
_entity_poly.entity_id
_entity_poly.type
_entity_poly.pdbx_seq_one_letter_code
_entity_poly.pdbx_strand_id
1 'polypeptide(L)'
;DYSSSIRGRVIDKDTRQPIPGVNVALLDNPDDLTGSSTDADGRYELVNLSIGRHELQFSFVGFFPQVINNVEVNSGRQTILNIELQESAIEMEMVEVSATRDGGPLNEMALISARQFNVSETERYAGSRGEPSRMASNFAGVQGADDSRNDIVIRGNSPQAILWRIEDLPISNPNHFNIPGTAGGSISILNNKTLSNSDFYTGAFPAEFGNATAGVFDLNVRNGNNQ
;
A
#
# COMPACT_ATOMS: atom_id res chain seq x y z
N ASP A 1 -17.46 23.92 -11.30
CA ASP A 1 -17.52 22.83 -10.33
C ASP A 1 -16.33 21.91 -10.59
N TYR A 2 -15.36 21.92 -9.70
CA TYR A 2 -14.23 21.00 -9.78
C TYR A 2 -14.69 19.65 -9.24
N SER A 3 -15.13 18.75 -10.12
CA SER A 3 -15.46 17.39 -9.73
C SER A 3 -14.15 16.61 -9.55
N SER A 4 -13.94 16.09 -8.37
CA SER A 4 -12.91 15.13 -8.08
C SER A 4 -13.47 13.73 -8.33
N SER A 5 -12.69 12.89 -9.02
CA SER A 5 -13.10 11.52 -9.35
C SER A 5 -11.97 10.53 -9.15
N ILE A 6 -12.34 9.30 -8.85
CA ILE A 6 -11.44 8.14 -8.87
C ILE A 6 -11.89 7.27 -10.03
N ARG A 7 -10.97 6.87 -10.88
CA ARG A 7 -11.22 5.92 -11.96
C ARG A 7 -10.11 4.89 -12.03
N GLY A 8 -10.39 3.76 -12.64
CA GLY A 8 -9.39 2.73 -12.83
C GLY A 8 -9.94 1.52 -13.56
N ARG A 9 -9.18 0.46 -13.50
CA ARG A 9 -9.51 -0.82 -14.10
C ARG A 9 -9.30 -1.92 -13.08
N VAL A 10 -10.22 -2.88 -13.07
CA VAL A 10 -10.12 -4.10 -12.26
C VAL A 10 -9.84 -5.28 -13.18
N ILE A 11 -8.80 -6.02 -12.88
CA ILE A 11 -8.41 -7.22 -13.64
C ILE A 11 -8.23 -8.40 -12.68
N ASP A 12 -8.31 -9.57 -13.22
CA ASP A 12 -7.94 -10.80 -12.54
C ASP A 12 -6.40 -10.89 -12.44
N LYS A 13 -5.89 -11.16 -11.26
CA LYS A 13 -4.46 -11.25 -10.97
C LYS A 13 -3.75 -12.34 -11.79
N ASP A 14 -4.41 -13.49 -11.97
CA ASP A 14 -3.80 -14.67 -12.59
C ASP A 14 -3.95 -14.65 -14.11
N THR A 15 -5.14 -14.34 -14.62
CA THR A 15 -5.44 -14.36 -16.06
C THR A 15 -5.17 -13.03 -16.76
N ARG A 16 -5.02 -11.94 -16.00
CA ARG A 16 -4.88 -10.56 -16.51
C ARG A 16 -6.08 -10.08 -17.33
N GLN A 17 -7.20 -10.80 -17.27
CA GLN A 17 -8.43 -10.42 -17.96
C GLN A 17 -9.21 -9.37 -17.16
N PRO A 18 -9.93 -8.45 -17.83
CA PRO A 18 -10.79 -7.50 -17.12
C PRO A 18 -11.95 -8.23 -16.46
N ILE A 19 -12.33 -7.78 -15.27
CA ILE A 19 -13.46 -8.32 -14.52
C ILE A 19 -14.62 -7.33 -14.62
N PRO A 20 -15.67 -7.64 -15.40
CA PRO A 20 -16.88 -6.81 -15.45
C PRO A 20 -17.78 -7.07 -14.24
N GLY A 21 -18.50 -6.04 -13.79
CA GLY A 21 -19.49 -6.15 -12.72
C GLY A 21 -18.90 -6.17 -11.31
N VAL A 22 -17.62 -5.88 -11.13
CA VAL A 22 -17.03 -5.70 -9.80
C VAL A 22 -17.72 -4.53 -9.11
N ASN A 23 -18.20 -4.75 -7.90
CA ASN A 23 -18.76 -3.68 -7.07
C ASN A 23 -17.62 -2.90 -6.42
N VAL A 24 -17.62 -1.57 -6.65
CA VAL A 24 -16.66 -0.63 -6.08
C VAL A 24 -17.42 0.27 -5.12
N ALA A 25 -17.22 0.10 -3.83
CA ALA A 25 -17.92 0.84 -2.79
C ALA A 25 -16.97 1.76 -2.02
N LEU A 26 -17.45 2.96 -1.68
CA LEU A 26 -16.80 3.89 -0.77
C LEU A 26 -17.21 3.53 0.66
N LEU A 27 -16.24 3.32 1.56
CA LEU A 27 -16.50 2.89 2.94
C LEU A 27 -16.46 4.03 3.98
N ASP A 28 -16.25 5.27 3.55
CA ASP A 28 -16.05 6.42 4.46
C ASP A 28 -17.26 6.71 5.35
N ASN A 29 -18.45 6.40 4.88
CA ASN A 29 -19.68 6.66 5.61
C ASN A 29 -20.63 5.45 5.50
N PRO A 30 -20.93 4.75 6.59
CA PRO A 30 -21.84 3.60 6.58
C PRO A 30 -23.26 3.90 6.10
N ASP A 31 -23.68 5.17 6.21
CA ASP A 31 -25.02 5.62 5.86
C ASP A 31 -25.14 6.08 4.39
N ASP A 32 -24.01 6.29 3.70
CA ASP A 32 -23.96 6.78 2.31
C ASP A 32 -23.12 5.86 1.44
N LEU A 33 -23.74 4.82 0.91
CA LEU A 33 -23.12 3.84 0.02
C LEU A 33 -22.93 4.41 -1.39
N THR A 34 -21.98 5.32 -1.51
CA THR A 34 -21.54 5.79 -2.84
C THR A 34 -20.71 4.68 -3.48
N GLY A 35 -21.15 4.19 -4.63
CA GLY A 35 -20.50 3.09 -5.32
C GLY A 35 -20.65 3.16 -6.83
N SER A 36 -19.88 2.33 -7.52
CA SER A 36 -19.93 2.11 -8.95
C SER A 36 -19.69 0.64 -9.24
N SER A 37 -19.97 0.19 -10.46
CA SER A 37 -19.60 -1.15 -10.91
C SER A 37 -18.72 -1.06 -12.15
N THR A 38 -17.84 -2.05 -12.35
CA THR A 38 -16.98 -2.09 -13.53
C THR A 38 -17.78 -2.43 -14.79
N ASP A 39 -17.42 -1.81 -15.90
CA ASP A 39 -17.96 -2.07 -17.25
C ASP A 39 -17.38 -3.37 -17.87
N ALA A 40 -17.73 -3.64 -19.14
CA ALA A 40 -17.26 -4.82 -19.87
C ALA A 40 -15.73 -4.89 -20.03
N ASP A 41 -15.05 -3.75 -19.98
CA ASP A 41 -13.58 -3.64 -20.04
C ASP A 41 -12.93 -3.61 -18.65
N GLY A 42 -13.72 -3.85 -17.59
CA GLY A 42 -13.28 -3.79 -16.20
C GLY A 42 -13.03 -2.38 -15.68
N ARG A 43 -13.51 -1.33 -16.37
CA ARG A 43 -13.29 0.06 -15.95
C ARG A 43 -14.38 0.52 -15.00
N TYR A 44 -14.01 1.36 -14.05
CA TYR A 44 -14.94 2.00 -13.13
C TYR A 44 -14.62 3.49 -12.97
N GLU A 45 -15.61 4.25 -12.54
CA GLU A 45 -15.45 5.65 -12.19
C GLU A 45 -16.39 6.01 -11.02
N LEU A 46 -15.81 6.66 -10.01
CA LEU A 46 -16.51 7.29 -8.90
C LEU A 46 -16.37 8.80 -9.05
N VAL A 47 -17.48 9.49 -9.15
CA VAL A 47 -17.53 10.96 -9.37
C VAL A 47 -18.09 11.69 -8.17
N ASN A 48 -17.86 13.01 -8.11
CA ASN A 48 -18.38 13.90 -7.06
C ASN A 48 -17.89 13.55 -5.64
N LEU A 49 -16.67 13.04 -5.55
CA LEU A 49 -16.07 12.73 -4.27
C LEU A 49 -15.61 13.99 -3.54
N SER A 50 -15.72 13.99 -2.24
CA SER A 50 -15.13 15.03 -1.39
C SER A 50 -13.60 15.02 -1.50
N ILE A 51 -12.98 16.19 -1.30
CA ILE A 51 -11.52 16.25 -1.22
C ILE A 51 -11.10 15.63 0.10
N GLY A 52 -10.15 14.69 0.04
CA GLY A 52 -9.69 14.00 1.22
C GLY A 52 -9.17 12.60 0.93
N ARG A 53 -9.16 11.79 1.96
CA ARG A 53 -8.79 10.38 1.88
C ARG A 53 -10.02 9.53 1.98
N HIS A 54 -10.06 8.55 1.15
CA HIS A 54 -11.19 7.65 0.99
C HIS A 54 -10.74 6.21 1.15
N GLU A 55 -11.64 5.38 1.64
CA GLU A 55 -11.49 3.94 1.71
C GLU A 55 -12.41 3.29 0.68
N LEU A 56 -11.83 2.45 -0.18
CA LEU A 56 -12.54 1.80 -1.28
C LEU A 56 -12.52 0.30 -1.12
N GLN A 57 -13.68 -0.34 -1.28
CA GLN A 57 -13.80 -1.79 -1.33
C GLN A 57 -14.14 -2.23 -2.76
N PHE A 58 -13.43 -3.24 -3.21
CA PHE A 58 -13.68 -3.94 -4.47
C PHE A 58 -14.15 -5.34 -4.15
N SER A 59 -15.34 -5.72 -4.62
CA SER A 59 -15.91 -7.04 -4.36
C SER A 59 -16.57 -7.62 -5.61
N PHE A 60 -16.34 -8.91 -5.84
CA PHE A 60 -16.97 -9.67 -6.93
C PHE A 60 -17.15 -11.12 -6.52
N VAL A 61 -18.22 -11.76 -7.03
CA VAL A 61 -18.52 -13.17 -6.72
C VAL A 61 -17.41 -14.07 -7.26
N GLY A 62 -16.85 -14.93 -6.40
CA GLY A 62 -15.74 -15.81 -6.77
C GLY A 62 -14.35 -15.19 -6.63
N PHE A 63 -14.24 -13.97 -6.09
CA PHE A 63 -12.97 -13.30 -5.83
C PHE A 63 -12.87 -12.86 -4.38
N PHE A 64 -11.66 -12.80 -3.85
CA PHE A 64 -11.42 -12.20 -2.54
C PHE A 64 -11.71 -10.69 -2.61
N PRO A 65 -12.53 -10.13 -1.69
CA PRO A 65 -12.75 -8.70 -1.63
C PRO A 65 -11.45 -7.99 -1.24
N GLN A 66 -11.15 -6.87 -1.89
CA GLN A 66 -9.98 -6.07 -1.60
C GLN A 66 -10.39 -4.68 -1.12
N VAL A 67 -9.80 -4.24 0.00
CA VAL A 67 -10.00 -2.90 0.55
C VAL A 67 -8.72 -2.09 0.37
N ILE A 68 -8.86 -0.90 -0.21
CA ILE A 68 -7.76 0.05 -0.39
C ILE A 68 -8.02 1.27 0.47
N ASN A 69 -7.17 1.45 1.46
CA ASN A 69 -7.25 2.56 2.40
C ASN A 69 -6.48 3.78 1.89
N ASN A 70 -6.82 4.96 2.40
CA ASN A 70 -6.08 6.20 2.17
C ASN A 70 -5.94 6.63 0.70
N VAL A 71 -6.93 6.35 -0.14
CA VAL A 71 -6.96 6.84 -1.52
C VAL A 71 -7.17 8.34 -1.52
N GLU A 72 -6.16 9.09 -1.94
CA GLU A 72 -6.19 10.55 -1.90
C GLU A 72 -6.93 11.13 -3.10
N VAL A 73 -7.92 11.95 -2.81
CA VAL A 73 -8.70 12.71 -3.80
C VAL A 73 -8.40 14.20 -3.65
N ASN A 74 -7.83 14.79 -4.70
CA ASN A 74 -7.45 16.19 -4.75
C ASN A 74 -8.35 16.99 -5.68
N SER A 75 -8.51 18.29 -5.40
CA SER A 75 -9.29 19.18 -6.25
C SER A 75 -8.70 19.29 -7.66
N GLY A 76 -9.55 19.14 -8.67
CA GLY A 76 -9.19 19.34 -10.07
C GLY A 76 -8.27 18.29 -10.67
N ARG A 77 -8.09 17.15 -9.99
CA ARG A 77 -7.26 16.03 -10.47
C ARG A 77 -8.00 14.72 -10.34
N GLN A 78 -7.96 13.91 -11.38
CA GLN A 78 -8.46 12.54 -11.32
C GLN A 78 -7.44 11.61 -10.66
N THR A 79 -7.87 10.80 -9.71
CA THR A 79 -7.05 9.74 -9.13
C THR A 79 -7.25 8.47 -9.95
N ILE A 80 -6.17 7.87 -10.43
CA ILE A 80 -6.20 6.61 -11.19
C ILE A 80 -5.77 5.49 -10.25
N LEU A 81 -6.64 4.47 -10.09
CA LEU A 81 -6.39 3.33 -9.22
C LEU A 81 -6.76 2.03 -9.95
N ASN A 82 -5.77 1.25 -10.35
CA ASN A 82 -5.96 -0.05 -10.97
C ASN A 82 -5.82 -1.16 -9.91
N ILE A 83 -6.71 -2.15 -9.98
CA ILE A 83 -6.85 -3.20 -8.97
C ILE A 83 -6.74 -4.57 -9.63
N GLU A 84 -6.04 -5.47 -8.97
CA GLU A 84 -5.93 -6.88 -9.34
C GLU A 84 -6.64 -7.72 -8.28
N LEU A 85 -7.77 -8.36 -8.63
CA LEU A 85 -8.48 -9.25 -7.72
C LEU A 85 -7.99 -10.69 -7.92
N GLN A 86 -7.88 -11.42 -6.82
CA GLN A 86 -7.51 -12.83 -6.83
C GLN A 86 -8.75 -13.70 -6.76
N GLU A 87 -8.83 -14.73 -7.62
CA GLU A 87 -9.94 -15.68 -7.62
C GLU A 87 -9.97 -16.48 -6.31
N SER A 88 -11.15 -16.60 -5.72
CA SER A 88 -11.40 -17.41 -4.54
C SER A 88 -11.97 -18.75 -4.94
N ALA A 89 -11.25 -19.83 -4.68
CA ALA A 89 -11.72 -21.20 -4.92
C ALA A 89 -12.79 -21.68 -3.91
N ILE A 90 -13.20 -20.84 -2.97
CA ILE A 90 -14.16 -21.18 -1.92
C ILE A 90 -15.48 -20.45 -2.20
N GLU A 91 -16.59 -21.20 -2.28
CA GLU A 91 -17.94 -20.61 -2.23
C GLU A 91 -18.08 -19.82 -0.92
N MET A 92 -18.14 -18.49 -1.05
CA MET A 92 -18.19 -17.61 0.11
C MET A 92 -19.57 -17.66 0.76
N GLU A 93 -19.64 -18.19 1.97
CA GLU A 93 -20.63 -17.70 2.94
C GLU A 93 -20.40 -16.20 3.14
N MET A 94 -21.49 -15.45 3.12
CA MET A 94 -21.53 -13.99 3.22
C MET A 94 -20.61 -13.49 4.35
N VAL A 95 -19.46 -12.93 3.97
CA VAL A 95 -18.52 -12.33 4.94
C VAL A 95 -19.12 -11.00 5.39
N GLU A 96 -19.48 -10.94 6.66
CA GLU A 96 -19.81 -9.72 7.36
C GLU A 96 -18.55 -8.83 7.37
N VAL A 97 -18.57 -7.75 6.61
CA VAL A 97 -17.46 -6.81 6.52
C VAL A 97 -17.36 -6.07 7.84
N SER A 98 -16.45 -6.51 8.69
CA SER A 98 -16.01 -5.66 9.79
C SER A 98 -14.99 -4.65 9.23
N ALA A 99 -15.34 -3.36 9.29
CA ALA A 99 -14.44 -2.28 8.94
C ALA A 99 -13.12 -2.42 9.70
N THR A 100 -12.05 -2.74 8.97
CA THR A 100 -10.70 -2.74 9.53
C THR A 100 -10.25 -1.28 9.65
N ARG A 101 -9.90 -0.89 10.87
CA ARG A 101 -9.39 0.45 11.19
C ARG A 101 -8.24 0.86 10.27
N ASP A 102 -8.20 2.17 9.99
CA ASP A 102 -7.13 2.90 9.29
C ASP A 102 -5.74 2.23 9.40
N GLY A 103 -5.13 1.90 8.25
CA GLY A 103 -3.76 1.40 8.19
C GLY A 103 -3.59 -0.12 8.30
N GLY A 104 -4.60 -0.92 7.96
CA GLY A 104 -4.43 -2.36 7.79
C GLY A 104 -3.50 -2.70 6.63
N PRO A 105 -2.76 -3.83 6.70
CA PRO A 105 -1.83 -4.24 5.64
C PRO A 105 -2.56 -4.65 4.37
N LEU A 106 -1.91 -4.47 3.21
CA LEU A 106 -2.41 -4.95 1.92
C LEU A 106 -2.47 -6.48 1.86
N ASN A 107 -1.62 -7.15 2.62
CA ASN A 107 -1.54 -8.61 2.67
C ASN A 107 -2.43 -9.14 3.79
N GLU A 108 -3.48 -9.88 3.44
CA GLU A 108 -4.41 -10.52 4.39
C GLU A 108 -3.73 -11.54 5.32
N MET A 109 -2.58 -12.09 4.91
CA MET A 109 -1.78 -13.00 5.73
C MET A 109 -1.01 -12.29 6.84
N ALA A 110 -0.98 -10.97 6.83
CA ALA A 110 -0.29 -10.15 7.83
C ALA A 110 -1.17 -9.92 9.06
N LEU A 111 -1.29 -10.93 9.88
CA LEU A 111 -2.19 -10.95 11.04
C LEU A 111 -1.82 -9.96 12.15
N ILE A 112 -0.54 -9.59 12.28
CA ILE A 112 -0.06 -8.76 13.40
C ILE A 112 1.20 -8.01 12.99
N SER A 113 1.29 -6.71 13.29
CA SER A 113 2.52 -5.90 13.11
C SER A 113 2.85 -5.44 11.69
N ALA A 114 1.93 -5.49 10.75
CA ALA A 114 2.07 -4.82 9.46
C ALA A 114 1.41 -3.42 9.51
N ARG A 115 2.00 -2.47 8.80
CA ARG A 115 1.46 -1.13 8.58
C ARG A 115 1.57 -0.76 7.14
N GLN A 116 0.44 -0.40 6.55
CA GLN A 116 0.41 0.21 5.24
C GLN A 116 0.84 1.67 5.33
N PHE A 117 1.60 2.12 4.38
CA PHE A 117 1.93 3.54 4.21
C PHE A 117 1.89 3.95 2.74
N ASN A 118 1.65 5.22 2.52
CA ASN A 118 1.64 5.81 1.19
C ASN A 118 2.62 7.00 1.09
N VAL A 119 2.78 7.51 -0.12
CA VAL A 119 3.67 8.65 -0.40
C VAL A 119 3.33 9.87 0.45
N SER A 120 2.04 10.18 0.62
CA SER A 120 1.63 11.36 1.38
C SER A 120 1.99 11.24 2.86
N GLU A 121 2.09 10.03 3.39
CA GLU A 121 2.55 9.81 4.76
C GLU A 121 4.05 10.09 4.88
N THR A 122 4.87 9.67 3.91
CA THR A 122 6.30 9.99 3.94
C THR A 122 6.58 11.49 3.92
N GLU A 123 5.69 12.30 3.33
CA GLU A 123 5.81 13.76 3.30
C GLU A 123 5.27 14.43 4.58
N ARG A 124 4.32 13.80 5.27
CA ARG A 124 3.66 14.36 6.46
C ARG A 124 4.44 14.18 7.76
N TYR A 125 5.18 13.10 7.89
CA TYR A 125 5.96 12.85 9.09
C TYR A 125 7.17 13.79 9.16
N ALA A 126 7.26 14.54 10.24
CA ALA A 126 8.39 15.44 10.48
C ALA A 126 9.70 14.64 10.52
N GLY A 127 10.70 15.12 9.80
CA GLY A 127 12.01 14.46 9.74
C GLY A 127 12.13 13.29 8.76
N SER A 128 11.04 12.86 8.11
CA SER A 128 11.09 11.77 7.11
C SER A 128 11.94 12.12 5.90
N ARG A 129 11.99 13.41 5.52
CA ARG A 129 12.71 13.92 4.33
C ARG A 129 12.37 13.18 3.04
N GLY A 130 11.17 12.59 2.96
CA GLY A 130 10.74 11.77 1.84
C GLY A 130 11.38 10.37 1.79
N GLU A 131 12.03 9.94 2.85
CA GLU A 131 12.68 8.63 2.94
C GLU A 131 11.80 7.64 3.72
N PRO A 132 11.41 6.49 3.12
CA PRO A 132 10.55 5.50 3.78
C PRO A 132 11.11 5.00 5.11
N SER A 133 12.42 4.79 5.21
CA SER A 133 13.08 4.36 6.45
C SER A 133 12.90 5.37 7.57
N ARG A 134 13.07 6.67 7.26
CA ARG A 134 12.92 7.74 8.25
C ARG A 134 11.47 7.94 8.66
N MET A 135 10.54 7.76 7.74
CA MET A 135 9.12 7.75 8.07
C MET A 135 8.81 6.60 9.03
N ALA A 136 9.31 5.40 8.74
CA ALA A 136 9.10 4.22 9.59
C ALA A 136 9.66 4.39 11.00
N SER A 137 10.66 5.24 11.23
CA SER A 137 11.17 5.53 12.58
C SER A 137 10.15 6.19 13.52
N ASN A 138 9.03 6.70 12.97
CA ASN A 138 7.92 7.22 13.78
C ASN A 138 6.95 6.11 14.25
N PHE A 139 7.14 4.88 13.82
CA PHE A 139 6.29 3.76 14.23
C PHE A 139 6.77 3.15 15.55
N ALA A 140 5.83 2.61 16.31
CA ALA A 140 6.14 1.98 17.58
C ALA A 140 7.12 0.79 17.40
N GLY A 141 8.20 0.77 18.19
CA GLY A 141 9.23 -0.27 18.11
C GLY A 141 10.26 -0.08 17.00
N VAL A 142 10.24 1.03 16.30
CA VAL A 142 11.22 1.41 15.29
C VAL A 142 11.97 2.66 15.74
N GLN A 143 13.27 2.66 15.59
CA GLN A 143 14.13 3.79 15.98
C GLN A 143 15.14 4.07 14.87
N GLY A 144 15.37 5.34 14.53
CA GLY A 144 16.50 5.74 13.71
C GLY A 144 17.81 5.49 14.43
N ALA A 145 18.80 4.95 13.76
CA ALA A 145 20.12 4.71 14.35
C ALA A 145 20.94 6.00 14.45
N ASP A 146 20.81 6.88 13.45
CA ASP A 146 21.53 8.16 13.36
C ASP A 146 20.78 9.11 12.38
N ASP A 147 20.69 10.39 12.73
CA ASP A 147 20.00 11.39 11.93
C ASP A 147 20.66 11.69 10.56
N SER A 148 21.94 11.36 10.40
CA SER A 148 22.67 11.53 9.16
C SER A 148 22.48 10.37 8.17
N ARG A 149 21.88 9.25 8.63
CA ARG A 149 21.73 8.02 7.85
C ARG A 149 20.30 7.49 7.89
N ASN A 150 19.97 6.66 6.91
CA ASN A 150 18.65 6.03 6.78
C ASN A 150 18.54 4.67 7.52
N ASP A 151 19.49 4.34 8.39
CA ASP A 151 19.44 3.11 9.18
C ASP A 151 18.32 3.18 10.20
N ILE A 152 17.57 2.11 10.28
CA ILE A 152 16.57 1.94 11.32
C ILE A 152 16.81 0.65 12.10
N VAL A 153 16.52 0.68 13.37
CA VAL A 153 16.55 -0.44 14.30
C VAL A 153 15.13 -0.82 14.63
N ILE A 154 14.74 -2.06 14.36
CA ILE A 154 13.39 -2.56 14.62
C ILE A 154 13.45 -3.52 15.81
N ARG A 155 12.80 -3.15 16.92
CA ARG A 155 12.76 -3.95 18.16
C ARG A 155 14.16 -4.42 18.64
N GLY A 156 15.18 -3.58 18.44
CA GLY A 156 16.57 -3.89 18.82
C GLY A 156 17.34 -4.77 17.84
N ASN A 157 16.75 -5.16 16.72
CA ASN A 157 17.44 -5.96 15.72
C ASN A 157 18.29 -5.11 14.78
N SER A 158 19.34 -5.72 14.24
CA SER A 158 20.27 -5.09 13.32
C SER A 158 19.57 -4.56 12.06
N PRO A 159 19.88 -3.33 11.60
CA PRO A 159 19.39 -2.81 10.33
C PRO A 159 19.72 -3.70 9.11
N GLN A 160 20.78 -4.49 9.17
CA GLN A 160 21.18 -5.43 8.10
C GLN A 160 20.22 -6.61 7.95
N ALA A 161 19.40 -6.87 8.97
CA ALA A 161 18.44 -7.98 8.99
C ALA A 161 17.06 -7.57 8.45
N ILE A 162 16.94 -6.37 7.90
CA ILE A 162 15.73 -5.88 7.23
C ILE A 162 15.74 -6.38 5.79
N LEU A 163 14.62 -7.00 5.38
CA LEU A 163 14.39 -7.38 4.00
C LEU A 163 13.75 -6.19 3.28
N TRP A 164 14.33 -5.82 2.15
CA TRP A 164 13.78 -4.83 1.24
C TRP A 164 13.30 -5.51 -0.03
N ARG A 165 12.06 -5.23 -0.43
CA ARG A 165 11.47 -5.71 -1.69
C ARG A 165 10.89 -4.53 -2.45
N ILE A 166 10.99 -4.58 -3.77
CA ILE A 166 10.31 -3.66 -4.71
C ILE A 166 9.64 -4.54 -5.75
N GLU A 167 8.32 -4.42 -5.89
CA GLU A 167 7.53 -5.23 -6.83
C GLU A 167 7.86 -6.73 -6.69
N ASP A 168 7.79 -7.25 -5.47
CA ASP A 168 8.11 -8.63 -5.11
C ASP A 168 9.58 -9.06 -5.28
N LEU A 169 10.44 -8.20 -5.77
CA LEU A 169 11.87 -8.50 -5.97
C LEU A 169 12.70 -8.06 -4.76
N PRO A 170 13.43 -8.96 -4.12
CA PRO A 170 14.30 -8.61 -3.02
C PRO A 170 15.49 -7.78 -3.51
N ILE A 171 15.79 -6.70 -2.80
CA ILE A 171 16.97 -5.86 -3.00
C ILE A 171 17.84 -5.89 -1.75
N SER A 172 19.15 -5.89 -1.94
CA SER A 172 20.10 -6.05 -0.82
C SER A 172 20.17 -4.81 0.08
N ASN A 173 20.14 -3.63 -0.49
CA ASN A 173 20.18 -2.37 0.22
C ASN A 173 19.70 -1.23 -0.69
N PRO A 174 18.68 -0.45 -0.27
CA PRO A 174 18.20 0.68 -1.07
C PRO A 174 19.07 1.93 -0.92
N ASN A 175 20.06 1.96 -0.02
CA ASN A 175 20.80 3.17 0.30
C ASN A 175 22.09 3.33 -0.54
N HIS A 176 22.31 4.53 -1.07
CA HIS A 176 23.57 4.94 -1.66
C HIS A 176 24.60 5.31 -0.58
N PHE A 177 25.86 5.24 -0.94
CA PHE A 177 26.98 5.60 -0.07
C PHE A 177 27.02 4.81 1.23
N ASN A 178 26.68 3.53 1.12
CA ASN A 178 26.71 2.63 2.25
C ASN A 178 28.15 2.44 2.76
N ILE A 179 28.34 2.60 4.06
CA ILE A 179 29.62 2.30 4.71
C ILE A 179 29.72 0.77 4.86
N PRO A 180 30.83 0.14 4.47
CA PRO A 180 31.03 -1.29 4.66
C PRO A 180 30.71 -1.74 6.09
N GLY A 181 29.88 -2.78 6.22
CA GLY A 181 29.43 -3.30 7.52
C GLY A 181 28.20 -2.60 8.12
N THR A 182 27.59 -1.62 7.43
CA THR A 182 26.35 -0.99 7.81
C THR A 182 25.26 -1.24 6.77
N ALA A 183 23.99 -1.03 7.12
CA ALA A 183 22.87 -1.14 6.20
C ALA A 183 22.39 0.24 5.70
N GLY A 184 22.92 1.33 6.23
CA GLY A 184 22.48 2.66 5.95
C GLY A 184 23.41 3.52 5.13
N GLY A 185 22.83 4.43 4.41
CA GLY A 185 23.49 5.54 3.73
C GLY A 185 22.68 6.80 3.95
N SER A 186 23.20 7.92 3.46
CA SER A 186 22.54 9.22 3.64
C SER A 186 21.31 9.40 2.73
N ILE A 187 21.27 8.70 1.61
CA ILE A 187 20.24 8.83 0.55
C ILE A 187 19.91 7.45 0.01
N SER A 188 18.61 7.16 -0.16
CA SER A 188 18.16 5.93 -0.81
C SER A 188 18.02 6.11 -2.34
N ILE A 189 17.96 4.99 -3.06
CA ILE A 189 17.56 4.95 -4.47
C ILE A 189 16.06 5.18 -4.63
N LEU A 190 15.33 5.09 -3.52
CA LEU A 190 13.88 5.16 -3.52
C LEU A 190 13.43 6.58 -3.73
N ASN A 191 12.66 6.79 -4.77
CA ASN A 191 11.93 8.04 -4.94
C ASN A 191 10.52 7.84 -4.40
N ASN A 192 10.22 8.42 -3.24
CA ASN A 192 8.90 8.31 -2.62
C ASN A 192 7.75 8.72 -3.55
N LYS A 193 8.00 9.65 -4.49
CA LYS A 193 6.98 10.08 -5.48
C LYS A 193 6.62 9.01 -6.50
N THR A 194 7.43 7.97 -6.65
CA THR A 194 7.13 6.83 -7.53
C THR A 194 6.53 5.65 -6.78
N LEU A 195 6.55 5.66 -5.45
CA LEU A 195 5.94 4.61 -4.65
C LEU A 195 4.41 4.74 -4.65
N SER A 196 3.75 3.62 -4.50
CA SER A 196 2.31 3.52 -4.21
C SER A 196 2.10 3.07 -2.76
N ASN A 197 0.90 2.62 -2.43
CA ASN A 197 0.64 2.00 -1.14
C ASN A 197 1.57 0.80 -0.95
N SER A 198 2.31 0.81 0.14
CA SER A 198 3.36 -0.16 0.45
C SER A 198 3.20 -0.64 1.87
N ASP A 199 3.67 -1.84 2.16
CA ASP A 199 3.56 -2.44 3.48
C ASP A 199 4.91 -2.44 4.22
N PHE A 200 4.83 -2.20 5.51
CA PHE A 200 5.96 -2.31 6.43
C PHE A 200 5.63 -3.26 7.58
N TYR A 201 6.44 -4.30 7.73
CA TYR A 201 6.27 -5.33 8.75
C TYR A 201 7.36 -5.20 9.82
N THR A 202 6.95 -5.19 11.08
CA THR A 202 7.86 -5.16 12.23
C THR A 202 7.97 -6.50 12.96
N GLY A 203 7.30 -7.53 12.47
CA GLY A 203 7.28 -8.89 13.04
C GLY A 203 6.12 -9.71 12.47
N ALA A 204 6.04 -10.97 12.86
CA ALA A 204 5.02 -11.91 12.39
C ALA A 204 4.95 -11.97 10.85
N PHE A 205 6.10 -12.16 10.23
CA PHE A 205 6.23 -12.16 8.78
C PHE A 205 5.47 -13.33 8.16
N PRO A 206 4.67 -13.12 7.09
CA PRO A 206 4.21 -14.22 6.24
C PRO A 206 5.32 -15.10 5.74
N ALA A 207 5.01 -16.37 5.45
CA ALA A 207 6.00 -17.38 5.05
C ALA A 207 6.74 -17.03 3.74
N GLU A 208 6.18 -16.19 2.92
CA GLU A 208 6.79 -15.68 1.69
C GLU A 208 8.04 -14.83 1.92
N PHE A 209 8.15 -14.18 3.09
CA PHE A 209 9.29 -13.34 3.43
C PHE A 209 10.42 -14.17 4.08
N GLY A 210 11.03 -15.03 3.28
CA GLY A 210 12.23 -15.75 3.72
C GLY A 210 13.38 -14.80 4.06
N ASN A 211 14.21 -15.18 5.04
CA ASN A 211 15.39 -14.43 5.50
C ASN A 211 15.13 -13.06 6.15
N ALA A 212 13.89 -12.70 6.43
CA ALA A 212 13.56 -11.51 7.20
C ALA A 212 13.62 -11.83 8.70
N THR A 213 14.47 -11.14 9.45
CA THR A 213 14.58 -11.35 10.90
C THR A 213 14.33 -10.09 11.73
N ALA A 214 14.47 -8.91 11.15
CA ALA A 214 14.21 -7.63 11.81
C ALA A 214 12.90 -6.98 11.35
N GLY A 215 12.69 -6.88 10.05
CA GLY A 215 11.53 -6.27 9.43
C GLY A 215 11.50 -6.48 7.93
N VAL A 216 10.38 -6.11 7.30
CA VAL A 216 10.22 -6.16 5.85
C VAL A 216 9.65 -4.84 5.36
N PHE A 217 10.27 -4.26 4.36
CA PHE A 217 9.66 -3.24 3.51
C PHE A 217 9.24 -3.90 2.20
N ASP A 218 7.95 -3.95 1.97
CA ASP A 218 7.35 -4.44 0.73
C ASP A 218 6.81 -3.24 -0.05
N LEU A 219 7.62 -2.77 -1.00
CA LEU A 219 7.42 -1.51 -1.68
C LEU A 219 6.81 -1.74 -3.05
N ASN A 220 5.71 -1.06 -3.30
CA ASN A 220 5.04 -1.06 -4.59
C ASN A 220 5.26 0.27 -5.31
N VAL A 221 5.41 0.21 -6.62
CA VAL A 221 5.59 1.38 -7.48
C VAL A 221 4.25 1.72 -8.14
N ARG A 222 3.92 2.99 -8.22
CA ARG A 222 2.70 3.42 -8.90
C ARG A 222 2.82 3.22 -10.40
N ASN A 223 1.74 2.80 -11.00
CA ASN A 223 1.64 2.70 -12.46
C ASN A 223 1.82 4.08 -13.11
N GLY A 224 2.55 4.10 -14.22
CA GLY A 224 2.70 5.30 -15.04
C GLY A 224 1.35 5.75 -15.62
N ASN A 225 1.22 7.04 -15.91
CA ASN A 225 0.06 7.60 -16.61
C ASN A 225 0.37 7.63 -18.11
N ASN A 226 -0.49 7.00 -18.91
CA ASN A 226 -0.41 7.02 -20.38
C ASN A 226 -1.13 8.25 -20.97
N GLN A 227 -0.88 9.44 -20.41
CA GLN A 227 -1.33 10.70 -21.04
C GLN A 227 -0.21 11.32 -21.83
#